data_febf39b40dc9681cc685351d9996d6b6
#
_entry.id   febf39b40dc9681cc685351d9996d6b6
#
_cell.length_a   1.000
_cell.length_b   1.000
_cell.length_c   1.000
_cell.angle_alpha   90.00
_cell.angle_beta   90.00
_cell.angle_gamma   90.00
#
_symmetry.space_group_name_H-M   'P 1'
#
loop_
_entity.id
_entity.type
_entity.pdbx_description
1 polymer ?
#
loop_
_entity_poly.entity_id
_entity_poly.type
_entity_poly.pdbx_seq_one_letter_code
_entity_poly.pdbx_strand_id
1 'polypeptide(L)'
;MVPDPSKSCLGLEYFCFEGDDLWNMPDSELLGLAAKEVSQLGLVKEADIEDGTVLRVSKAYPVYDATYQQAVAVIRDYIGSIQNLQVVGRNGMHRYNNQDHSMLTGILAARNVLGAKYDLWKVNADQEYHEAGEGLTDEDIRRFNFSQPLVPKKLSNKS
;
A
#
# COMPACT_ATOMS: atom_id res chain seq x y z
N MET A 1 9.91 6.66 -10.39
CA MET A 1 11.20 6.57 -11.11
C MET A 1 11.22 7.69 -12.12
N VAL A 2 12.18 8.58 -12.03
CA VAL A 2 12.30 9.75 -12.90
C VAL A 2 13.31 9.40 -13.98
N PRO A 3 12.99 9.57 -15.28
CA PRO A 3 13.90 9.20 -16.37
C PRO A 3 15.19 10.04 -16.40
N ASP A 4 15.08 11.31 -16.01
CA ASP A 4 16.21 12.23 -15.94
C ASP A 4 16.90 12.13 -14.57
N PRO A 5 18.17 11.69 -14.48
CA PRO A 5 18.87 11.53 -13.21
C PRO A 5 19.19 12.86 -12.50
N SER A 6 19.08 14.00 -13.19
CA SER A 6 19.26 15.33 -12.60
C SER A 6 18.00 15.83 -11.89
N LYS A 7 16.89 15.14 -12.01
CA LYS A 7 15.59 15.52 -11.46
C LYS A 7 15.11 14.53 -10.40
N SER A 8 14.24 15.01 -9.53
CA SER A 8 13.54 14.21 -8.52
C SER A 8 12.05 14.44 -8.63
N CYS A 9 11.26 13.50 -8.11
CA CYS A 9 9.82 13.63 -7.99
C CYS A 9 9.44 13.50 -6.53
N LEU A 10 8.61 14.43 -6.04
CA LEU A 10 8.01 14.40 -4.73
C LEU A 10 6.54 14.01 -4.86
N GLY A 11 6.10 13.07 -4.05
CA GLY A 11 4.68 12.76 -3.88
C GLY A 11 4.16 13.45 -2.63
N LEU A 12 3.10 14.23 -2.78
CA LEU A 12 2.40 14.87 -1.68
C LEU A 12 1.02 14.26 -1.56
N GLU A 13 0.63 13.87 -0.36
CA GLU A 13 -0.68 13.29 -0.07
C GLU A 13 -1.50 14.27 0.76
N TYR A 14 -2.65 14.67 0.22
CA TYR A 14 -3.63 15.50 0.90
C TYR A 14 -4.85 14.66 1.24
N PHE A 15 -5.10 14.46 2.53
CA PHE A 15 -6.26 13.72 3.01
C PHE A 15 -7.47 14.65 3.09
N CYS A 16 -8.50 14.35 2.33
CA CYS A 16 -9.74 15.13 2.29
C CYS A 16 -10.93 14.22 1.98
N PHE A 17 -12.13 14.72 2.16
CA PHE A 17 -13.34 14.05 1.71
C PHE A 17 -13.73 14.52 0.32
N GLU A 18 -14.42 13.67 -0.42
CA GLU A 18 -15.04 14.07 -1.67
C GLU A 18 -16.04 15.22 -1.41
N GLY A 19 -15.85 16.35 -2.10
CA GLY A 19 -16.64 17.56 -1.91
C GLY A 19 -16.01 18.63 -1.02
N ASP A 20 -14.91 18.34 -0.31
CA ASP A 20 -14.14 19.34 0.43
C ASP A 20 -13.52 20.39 -0.51
N ASP A 21 -13.11 21.52 0.06
CA ASP A 21 -12.46 22.61 -0.68
C ASP A 21 -11.19 22.12 -1.39
N LEU A 22 -10.37 21.28 -0.74
CA LEU A 22 -9.18 20.68 -1.35
C LEU A 22 -9.53 19.72 -2.50
N TRP A 23 -10.59 18.92 -2.34
CA TRP A 23 -11.03 18.00 -3.39
C TRP A 23 -11.51 18.75 -4.64
N ASN A 24 -12.21 19.86 -4.44
CA ASN A 24 -12.79 20.68 -5.51
C ASN A 24 -11.84 21.74 -6.05
N MET A 25 -10.67 21.95 -5.40
CA MET A 25 -9.71 22.96 -5.79
C MET A 25 -9.20 22.70 -7.22
N PRO A 26 -9.13 23.71 -8.10
CA PRO A 26 -8.51 23.57 -9.41
C PRO A 26 -7.08 23.05 -9.32
N ASP A 27 -6.66 22.21 -10.25
CA ASP A 27 -5.34 21.59 -10.24
C ASP A 27 -4.21 22.63 -10.16
N SER A 28 -4.33 23.74 -10.89
CA SER A 28 -3.34 24.82 -10.85
C SER A 28 -3.22 25.48 -9.49
N GLU A 29 -4.31 25.62 -8.76
CA GLU A 29 -4.31 26.20 -7.41
C GLU A 29 -3.72 25.21 -6.40
N LEU A 30 -4.08 23.94 -6.51
CA LEU A 30 -3.53 22.87 -5.65
C LEU A 30 -2.02 22.70 -5.88
N LEU A 31 -1.55 22.76 -7.11
CA LEU A 31 -0.12 22.75 -7.43
C LEU A 31 0.60 23.98 -6.87
N GLY A 32 -0.02 25.16 -6.92
CA GLY A 32 0.52 26.36 -6.32
C GLY A 32 0.58 26.28 -4.78
N LEU A 33 -0.41 25.68 -4.15
CA LEU A 33 -0.39 25.40 -2.70
C LEU A 33 0.74 24.43 -2.36
N ALA A 34 0.83 23.31 -3.08
CA ALA A 34 1.87 22.31 -2.89
C ALA A 34 3.28 22.89 -3.02
N ALA A 35 3.52 23.72 -4.05
CA ALA A 35 4.81 24.38 -4.27
C ALA A 35 5.22 25.26 -3.08
N LYS A 36 4.28 26.04 -2.55
CA LYS A 36 4.52 26.86 -1.36
C LYS A 36 4.85 26.02 -0.13
N GLU A 37 4.08 24.97 0.12
CA GLU A 37 4.26 24.12 1.31
C GLU A 37 5.59 23.39 1.28
N VAL A 38 5.98 22.77 0.17
CA VAL A 38 7.28 22.08 0.09
C VAL A 38 8.45 23.04 0.20
N SER A 39 8.28 24.29 -0.27
CA SER A 39 9.29 25.34 -0.12
C SER A 39 9.39 25.80 1.33
N GLN A 40 8.27 25.98 2.04
CA GLN A 40 8.25 26.31 3.45
C GLN A 40 8.87 25.22 4.33
N LEU A 41 8.70 23.95 3.96
CA LEU A 41 9.36 22.82 4.60
C LEU A 41 10.87 22.76 4.32
N GLY A 42 11.38 23.57 3.40
CA GLY A 42 12.78 23.60 3.02
C GLY A 42 13.23 22.41 2.17
N LEU A 43 12.29 21.68 1.58
CA LEU A 43 12.58 20.51 0.73
C LEU A 43 13.05 20.92 -0.66
N VAL A 44 12.49 21.99 -1.21
CA VAL A 44 12.83 22.51 -2.54
C VAL A 44 12.55 24.02 -2.58
N LYS A 45 13.24 24.77 -3.42
CA LYS A 45 12.88 26.16 -3.70
C LYS A 45 11.74 26.18 -4.71
N GLU A 46 10.76 27.05 -4.52
CA GLU A 46 9.61 27.16 -5.43
C GLU A 46 10.04 27.40 -6.88
N ALA A 47 11.14 28.15 -7.09
CA ALA A 47 11.71 28.41 -8.42
C ALA A 47 12.32 27.17 -9.10
N ASP A 48 12.63 26.12 -8.36
CA ASP A 48 13.23 24.88 -8.86
C ASP A 48 12.16 23.82 -9.21
N ILE A 49 10.88 24.12 -9.00
CA ILE A 49 9.76 23.25 -9.35
C ILE A 49 9.43 23.46 -10.81
N GLU A 50 9.61 22.41 -11.61
CA GLU A 50 9.42 22.48 -13.06
C GLU A 50 8.00 22.15 -13.50
N ASP A 51 7.41 21.12 -12.90
CA ASP A 51 6.09 20.59 -13.30
C ASP A 51 5.44 19.83 -12.15
N GLY A 52 4.15 19.60 -12.28
CA GLY A 52 3.37 18.82 -11.32
C GLY A 52 2.06 18.31 -11.91
N THR A 53 1.54 17.24 -11.32
CA THR A 53 0.24 16.70 -11.68
C THR A 53 -0.58 16.37 -10.45
N VAL A 54 -1.89 16.50 -10.56
CA VAL A 54 -2.83 16.20 -9.49
C VAL A 54 -3.59 14.92 -9.82
N LEU A 55 -3.59 13.99 -8.88
CA LEU A 55 -4.37 12.77 -8.96
C LEU A 55 -5.38 12.73 -7.81
N ARG A 56 -6.65 12.65 -8.14
CA ARG A 56 -7.72 12.46 -7.15
C ARG A 56 -8.12 10.99 -7.12
N VAL A 57 -7.95 10.37 -5.96
CA VAL A 57 -8.25 8.96 -5.77
C VAL A 57 -9.38 8.84 -4.75
N SER A 58 -10.58 8.52 -5.23
CA SER A 58 -11.70 8.23 -4.33
C SER A 58 -11.50 6.90 -3.63
N LYS A 59 -11.96 6.81 -2.37
CA LYS A 59 -11.87 5.57 -1.57
C LYS A 59 -10.46 4.98 -1.50
N ALA A 60 -9.44 5.85 -1.42
CA ALA A 60 -8.03 5.44 -1.39
C ALA A 60 -7.69 4.57 -0.18
N TYR A 61 -8.38 4.79 0.95
CA TYR A 61 -8.20 4.05 2.18
C TYR A 61 -9.51 3.45 2.70
N PRO A 62 -9.48 2.23 3.25
CA PRO A 62 -10.58 1.71 4.05
C PRO A 62 -10.82 2.61 5.27
N VAL A 63 -12.07 2.73 5.70
CA VAL A 63 -12.42 3.42 6.94
C VAL A 63 -12.35 2.44 8.11
N TYR A 64 -11.53 2.75 9.10
CA TYR A 64 -11.33 1.95 10.30
C TYR A 64 -12.01 2.65 11.49
N ASP A 65 -13.31 2.45 11.61
CA ASP A 65 -14.07 2.93 12.76
C ASP A 65 -14.05 1.90 13.91
N ALA A 66 -14.67 2.25 15.04
CA ALA A 66 -14.71 1.37 16.21
C ALA A 66 -15.44 0.03 15.99
N THR A 67 -16.18 -0.11 14.90
CA THR A 67 -17.01 -1.30 14.59
C THR A 67 -16.48 -2.15 13.45
N TYR A 68 -15.49 -1.66 12.73
CA TYR A 68 -15.01 -2.29 11.48
C TYR A 68 -14.55 -3.73 11.68
N GLN A 69 -13.88 -4.03 12.79
CA GLN A 69 -13.38 -5.38 13.07
C GLN A 69 -14.49 -6.41 13.15
N GLN A 70 -15.62 -6.06 13.79
CA GLN A 70 -16.78 -6.94 13.89
C GLN A 70 -17.41 -7.18 12.52
N ALA A 71 -17.55 -6.13 11.70
CA ALA A 71 -18.08 -6.26 10.35
C ALA A 71 -17.14 -7.10 9.45
N VAL A 72 -15.84 -6.87 9.55
CA VAL A 72 -14.83 -7.64 8.80
C VAL A 72 -14.80 -9.10 9.22
N ALA A 73 -14.98 -9.42 10.51
CA ALA A 73 -15.04 -10.79 10.99
C ALA A 73 -16.20 -11.56 10.35
N VAL A 74 -17.39 -10.97 10.28
CA VAL A 74 -18.57 -11.59 9.63
C VAL A 74 -18.30 -11.86 8.15
N ILE A 75 -17.71 -10.90 7.44
CA ILE A 75 -17.36 -11.04 6.03
C ILE A 75 -16.29 -12.12 5.83
N ARG A 76 -15.27 -12.12 6.69
CA ARG A 76 -14.18 -13.11 6.68
C ARG A 76 -14.73 -14.53 6.85
N ASP A 77 -15.61 -14.73 7.80
CA ASP A 77 -16.24 -16.04 8.07
C ASP A 77 -17.04 -16.52 6.86
N TYR A 78 -17.81 -15.60 6.26
CA TYR A 78 -18.58 -15.93 5.06
C TYR A 78 -17.65 -16.28 3.87
N ILE A 79 -16.64 -15.47 3.60
CA ILE A 79 -15.66 -15.72 2.53
C ILE A 79 -14.90 -17.01 2.78
N GLY A 80 -14.54 -17.31 4.03
CA GLY A 80 -13.86 -18.53 4.45
C GLY A 80 -14.65 -19.80 4.16
N SER A 81 -15.97 -19.72 3.99
CA SER A 81 -16.82 -20.84 3.58
C SER A 81 -16.71 -21.18 2.08
N ILE A 82 -16.16 -20.28 1.27
CA ILE A 82 -16.07 -20.42 -0.18
C ILE A 82 -14.68 -20.97 -0.54
N GLN A 83 -14.62 -22.25 -0.98
CA GLN A 83 -13.36 -22.97 -1.17
C GLN A 83 -12.42 -22.38 -2.23
N ASN A 84 -12.96 -21.75 -3.25
CA ASN A 84 -12.22 -21.24 -4.41
C ASN A 84 -12.12 -19.71 -4.44
N LEU A 85 -12.32 -19.06 -3.31
CA LEU A 85 -12.22 -17.61 -3.17
C LEU A 85 -11.18 -17.25 -2.11
N GLN A 86 -10.26 -16.35 -2.46
CA GLN A 86 -9.32 -15.76 -1.53
C GLN A 86 -9.30 -14.25 -1.76
N VAL A 87 -9.25 -13.49 -0.67
CA VAL A 87 -9.14 -12.02 -0.70
C VAL A 87 -7.73 -11.61 -0.32
N VAL A 88 -7.18 -10.62 -1.01
CA VAL A 88 -5.80 -10.16 -0.84
C VAL A 88 -5.70 -8.64 -0.86
N GLY A 89 -4.61 -8.13 -0.31
CA GLY A 89 -4.29 -6.71 -0.35
C GLY A 89 -5.10 -5.86 0.61
N ARG A 90 -4.93 -4.53 0.49
CA ARG A 90 -5.54 -3.56 1.40
C ARG A 90 -7.07 -3.57 1.32
N ASN A 91 -7.60 -3.36 0.13
CA ASN A 91 -9.05 -3.23 -0.06
C ASN A 91 -9.77 -4.57 0.01
N GLY A 92 -9.19 -5.64 -0.55
CA GLY A 92 -9.79 -6.97 -0.52
C GLY A 92 -9.94 -7.54 0.88
N MET A 93 -9.00 -7.23 1.77
CA MET A 93 -9.02 -7.67 3.17
C MET A 93 -9.55 -6.62 4.14
N HIS A 94 -9.88 -5.42 3.66
CA HIS A 94 -10.23 -4.26 4.48
C HIS A 94 -9.22 -4.07 5.63
N ARG A 95 -7.93 -4.08 5.28
CA ARG A 95 -6.82 -4.04 6.23
C ARG A 95 -5.76 -3.07 5.78
N TYR A 96 -5.11 -2.36 6.72
CA TYR A 96 -4.06 -1.39 6.42
C TYR A 96 -2.77 -2.09 5.97
N ASN A 97 -2.81 -2.71 4.81
CA ASN A 97 -1.66 -3.34 4.18
C ASN A 97 -0.91 -2.33 3.31
N ASN A 98 0.39 -2.23 3.51
CA ASN A 98 1.30 -1.54 2.59
C ASN A 98 1.58 -2.41 1.36
N GLN A 99 2.40 -1.94 0.43
CA GLN A 99 2.69 -2.66 -0.81
C GLN A 99 3.28 -4.05 -0.56
N ASP A 100 4.25 -4.15 0.35
CA ASP A 100 4.90 -5.40 0.75
C ASP A 100 3.90 -6.43 1.30
N HIS A 101 3.04 -6.01 2.23
CA HIS A 101 1.97 -6.87 2.77
C HIS A 101 0.98 -7.30 1.69
N SER A 102 0.60 -6.37 0.82
CA SER A 102 -0.33 -6.67 -0.28
C SER A 102 0.26 -7.66 -1.28
N MET A 103 1.54 -7.50 -1.63
CA MET A 103 2.28 -8.44 -2.48
C MET A 103 2.42 -9.80 -1.81
N LEU A 104 2.75 -9.84 -0.51
CA LEU A 104 2.89 -11.09 0.24
C LEU A 104 1.57 -11.85 0.30
N THR A 105 0.45 -11.18 0.58
CA THR A 105 -0.87 -11.84 0.56
C THR A 105 -1.20 -12.43 -0.81
N GLY A 106 -0.85 -11.75 -1.90
CA GLY A 106 -1.00 -12.27 -3.26
C GLY A 106 -0.15 -13.51 -3.53
N ILE A 107 1.11 -13.50 -3.11
CA ILE A 107 2.03 -14.65 -3.25
C ILE A 107 1.50 -15.86 -2.46
N LEU A 108 1.07 -15.64 -1.22
CA LEU A 108 0.55 -16.71 -0.38
C LEU A 108 -0.77 -17.29 -0.92
N ALA A 109 -1.65 -16.43 -1.44
CA ALA A 109 -2.87 -16.86 -2.11
C ALA A 109 -2.57 -17.73 -3.33
N ALA A 110 -1.61 -17.34 -4.17
CA ALA A 110 -1.19 -18.16 -5.30
C ALA A 110 -0.64 -19.53 -4.86
N ARG A 111 0.14 -19.57 -3.78
CA ARG A 111 0.62 -20.83 -3.20
C ARG A 111 -0.50 -21.69 -2.65
N ASN A 112 -1.52 -21.10 -2.06
CA ASN A 112 -2.71 -21.81 -1.60
C ASN A 112 -3.45 -22.47 -2.78
N VAL A 113 -3.54 -21.80 -3.92
CA VAL A 113 -4.09 -22.40 -5.15
C VAL A 113 -3.29 -23.65 -5.59
N LEU A 114 -1.98 -23.65 -5.33
CA LEU A 114 -1.09 -24.78 -5.62
C LEU A 114 -1.07 -25.86 -4.51
N GLY A 115 -1.96 -25.76 -3.52
CA GLY A 115 -2.13 -26.77 -2.47
C GLY A 115 -1.51 -26.42 -1.12
N ALA A 116 -0.91 -25.25 -0.95
CA ALA A 116 -0.51 -24.75 0.36
C ALA A 116 -1.74 -24.36 1.22
N LYS A 117 -1.53 -24.06 2.50
CA LYS A 117 -2.62 -23.70 3.45
C LYS A 117 -2.18 -22.54 4.34
N TYR A 118 -1.79 -21.43 3.73
CA TYR A 118 -1.42 -20.22 4.47
C TYR A 118 -2.67 -19.45 4.88
N ASP A 119 -2.70 -19.00 6.13
CA ASP A 119 -3.70 -18.03 6.57
C ASP A 119 -3.25 -16.61 6.17
N LEU A 120 -3.90 -16.05 5.17
CA LEU A 120 -3.57 -14.72 4.63
C LEU A 120 -3.85 -13.61 5.65
N TRP A 121 -4.75 -13.85 6.60
CA TRP A 121 -5.10 -12.88 7.64
C TRP A 121 -4.03 -12.74 8.71
N LYS A 122 -3.03 -13.62 8.73
CA LYS A 122 -1.85 -13.49 9.59
C LYS A 122 -0.79 -12.54 9.05
N VAL A 123 -0.89 -12.15 7.78
CA VAL A 123 -0.01 -11.12 7.23
C VAL A 123 -0.34 -9.78 7.86
N ASN A 124 0.70 -9.05 8.35
CA ASN A 124 0.55 -7.75 9.00
C ASN A 124 -0.34 -7.78 10.27
N ALA A 125 -0.42 -8.93 10.96
CA ALA A 125 -1.18 -9.04 12.20
C ALA A 125 -0.51 -8.25 13.35
N ASP A 126 0.82 -8.22 13.38
CA ASP A 126 1.59 -7.57 14.45
C ASP A 126 1.57 -6.05 14.38
N GLN A 127 1.27 -5.47 13.21
CA GLN A 127 1.18 -4.02 13.03
C GLN A 127 -0.19 -3.43 13.38
N GLU A 128 -1.18 -4.24 13.62
CA GLU A 128 -2.42 -3.78 14.25
C GLU A 128 -2.22 -3.55 15.76
N TYR A 129 -1.07 -2.94 16.09
CA TYR A 129 -0.78 -2.39 17.41
C TYR A 129 -1.10 -3.31 18.59
N HIS A 130 -0.19 -4.24 18.88
CA HIS A 130 -0.03 -4.87 20.21
C HIS A 130 -1.28 -5.43 20.92
N GLU A 131 -2.43 -5.50 20.29
CA GLU A 131 -3.66 -5.92 20.98
C GLU A 131 -4.06 -7.38 20.76
N ALA A 132 -3.46 -8.08 19.78
CA ALA A 132 -3.74 -9.49 19.55
C ALA A 132 -2.44 -10.25 19.18
N GLY A 133 -1.82 -10.86 20.15
CA GLY A 133 -0.50 -11.47 20.10
C GLY A 133 -0.33 -12.75 19.28
N GLU A 134 -0.89 -12.86 18.07
CA GLU A 134 -0.66 -14.00 17.17
C GLU A 134 -0.44 -13.57 15.71
N GLY A 135 0.69 -12.95 15.43
CA GLY A 135 1.15 -12.64 14.07
C GLY A 135 2.08 -13.73 13.48
N LEU A 136 2.42 -13.57 12.20
CA LEU A 136 3.55 -14.31 11.64
C LEU A 136 4.83 -13.89 12.37
N THR A 137 5.54 -14.85 12.94
CA THR A 137 6.81 -14.59 13.60
C THR A 137 7.89 -14.29 12.55
N ASP A 138 8.96 -13.59 12.97
CA ASP A 138 10.17 -13.42 12.15
C ASP A 138 10.69 -14.76 11.60
N GLU A 139 10.44 -15.85 12.30
CA GLU A 139 10.82 -17.19 11.90
C GLU A 139 9.96 -17.74 10.76
N ASP A 140 8.66 -17.43 10.77
CA ASP A 140 7.76 -17.75 9.66
C ASP A 140 8.12 -16.95 8.40
N ILE A 141 8.46 -15.67 8.56
CA ILE A 141 8.92 -14.81 7.47
C ILE A 141 10.27 -15.30 6.91
N ARG A 142 11.22 -15.70 7.76
CA ARG A 142 12.52 -16.24 7.35
C ARG A 142 12.40 -17.59 6.63
N ARG A 143 11.45 -18.43 7.00
CA ARG A 143 11.16 -19.69 6.27
C ARG A 143 10.72 -19.45 4.83
N PHE A 144 10.23 -18.26 4.50
CA PHE A 144 9.90 -17.87 3.11
C PHE A 144 11.12 -17.65 2.22
N ASN A 145 12.32 -17.70 2.77
CA ASN A 145 13.59 -17.59 2.02
C ASN A 145 13.64 -16.37 1.08
N PHE A 146 13.18 -15.22 1.57
CA PHE A 146 13.34 -13.92 0.91
C PHE A 146 14.78 -13.38 1.04
N SER A 147 15.75 -14.26 1.23
CA SER A 147 17.13 -13.88 1.48
C SER A 147 17.83 -13.12 0.34
N GLN A 148 17.14 -12.94 -0.78
CA GLN A 148 17.58 -12.00 -1.82
C GLN A 148 16.36 -11.39 -2.51
N PRO A 149 16.29 -10.06 -2.66
CA PRO A 149 15.37 -9.45 -3.58
C PRO A 149 15.62 -10.04 -4.96
N LEU A 150 14.56 -10.44 -5.67
CA LEU A 150 14.64 -10.84 -7.08
C LEU A 150 15.00 -9.60 -7.92
N VAL A 151 16.22 -9.13 -7.79
CA VAL A 151 16.76 -8.17 -8.71
C VAL A 151 17.05 -8.93 -10.00
N PRO A 152 16.47 -8.57 -11.15
CA PRO A 152 16.77 -9.19 -12.41
C PRO A 152 18.29 -9.13 -12.63
N LYS A 153 18.96 -10.28 -12.65
CA LYS A 153 20.38 -10.31 -13.04
C LYS A 153 20.45 -9.85 -14.48
N LYS A 154 21.23 -8.80 -14.73
CA LYS A 154 21.58 -8.41 -16.09
C LYS A 154 22.10 -9.67 -16.82
N LEU A 155 21.39 -10.10 -17.85
CA LEU A 155 21.90 -11.15 -18.70
C LEU A 155 23.24 -10.66 -19.26
N SER A 156 24.34 -11.29 -18.87
CA SER A 156 25.63 -11.04 -19.48
C SER A 156 25.52 -11.47 -20.94
N ASN A 157 25.62 -10.53 -21.87
CA ASN A 157 25.83 -10.85 -23.27
C ASN A 157 27.07 -11.74 -23.36
N LYS A 158 26.89 -13.01 -23.66
CA LYS A 158 27.98 -13.85 -24.13
C LYS A 158 28.24 -13.42 -25.56
N SER A 159 29.37 -12.74 -25.73
CA SER A 159 30.05 -12.58 -27.02
C SER A 159 30.50 -13.92 -27.56
#